data_400d426f8b6c2032bf3cc6c116578c46
#
_entry.id   400d426f8b6c2032bf3cc6c116578c46
#
_cell.length_a   1.000
_cell.length_b   1.000
_cell.length_c   1.000
_cell.angle_alpha   90.00
_cell.angle_beta   90.00
_cell.angle_gamma   90.00
#
_symmetry.space_group_name_H-M   'P 1'
#
loop_
_entity.id
_entity.type
_entity.pdbx_description
1 polymer ?
#
loop_
_entity_poly.entity_id
_entity_poly.type
_entity_poly.pdbx_seq_one_letter_code
_entity_poly.pdbx_strand_id
1 'polypeptide(L)'
;MNVKTAIQNGIIPTLCRQCGIRCGMKVHIRDGVIVDFSALDEQPEKREPICVKGRAAKELFYHEDRLLSPLKKKPDGSFMEISREQAFDEIAEKILHIRQEYGARSMGVWKGEAIGYFQEED
;
A
#
# COMPACT_ATOMS: atom_id res chain seq x y z
N MET A 1 17.53 10.10 4.75
CA MET A 1 17.57 9.21 5.94
C MET A 1 17.58 7.76 5.46
N ASN A 2 18.70 7.07 5.63
CA ASN A 2 18.84 5.67 5.23
C ASN A 2 18.29 4.78 6.36
N VAL A 3 16.99 4.52 6.35
CA VAL A 3 16.39 3.57 7.29
C VAL A 3 16.62 2.16 6.75
N LYS A 4 17.84 1.68 6.82
CA LYS A 4 18.11 0.25 6.87
C LYS A 4 17.87 -0.21 8.31
N THR A 5 16.64 -0.19 8.74
CA THR A 5 16.22 -0.98 9.90
C THR A 5 16.33 -2.42 9.45
N ALA A 6 17.37 -3.13 9.88
CA ALA A 6 17.50 -4.55 9.64
C ALA A 6 16.21 -5.21 10.18
N ILE A 7 15.40 -5.77 9.28
CA ILE A 7 14.20 -6.50 9.65
C ILE A 7 14.70 -7.67 10.50
N GLN A 8 14.39 -7.63 11.81
CA GLN A 8 14.83 -8.66 12.74
C GLN A 8 14.00 -9.93 12.50
N ASN A 9 14.66 -11.07 12.62
CA ASN A 9 13.98 -12.35 12.66
C ASN A 9 12.98 -12.39 13.84
N GLY A 10 11.81 -12.96 13.63
CA GLY A 10 10.84 -13.07 14.70
C GLY A 10 9.39 -13.04 14.22
N ILE A 11 8.50 -12.90 15.19
CA ILE A 11 7.07 -12.79 14.97
C ILE A 11 6.64 -11.39 15.41
N ILE A 12 6.13 -10.60 14.48
CA ILE A 12 5.77 -9.20 14.71
C ILE A 12 4.25 -9.05 14.60
N PRO A 13 3.57 -8.56 15.64
CA PRO A 13 2.15 -8.23 15.55
C PRO A 13 1.93 -7.04 14.64
N THR A 14 0.89 -7.11 13.81
CA THR A 14 0.50 -6.04 12.88
C THR A 14 -0.98 -6.10 12.55
N LEU A 15 -1.45 -5.20 11.70
CA LEU A 15 -2.81 -5.20 11.17
C LEU A 15 -2.81 -5.59 9.69
N CYS A 16 -3.75 -6.46 9.31
CA CYS A 16 -4.02 -6.76 7.92
C CYS A 16 -4.59 -5.52 7.22
N ARG A 17 -4.04 -5.17 6.08
CA ARG A 17 -4.45 -4.01 5.28
C ARG A 17 -5.10 -4.39 3.95
N GLN A 18 -5.61 -5.62 3.82
CA GLN A 18 -6.25 -6.09 2.60
C GLN A 18 -7.70 -5.61 2.43
N CYS A 19 -8.31 -5.10 3.51
CA CYS A 19 -9.65 -4.49 3.50
C CYS A 19 -9.85 -3.62 4.74
N GLY A 20 -11.01 -2.95 4.85
CA GLY A 20 -11.37 -2.07 5.97
C GLY A 20 -11.51 -2.75 7.33
N ILE A 21 -11.61 -4.08 7.41
CA ILE A 21 -11.77 -4.82 8.68
C ILE A 21 -10.51 -4.76 9.54
N ARG A 22 -9.31 -4.64 8.95
CA ARG A 22 -8.03 -4.48 9.67
C ARG A 22 -7.79 -5.57 10.72
N CYS A 23 -7.99 -6.84 10.37
CA CYS A 23 -7.76 -7.95 11.30
C CYS A 23 -6.34 -7.91 11.88
N GLY A 24 -6.22 -8.16 13.18
CA GLY A 24 -4.92 -8.38 13.82
C GLY A 24 -4.26 -9.65 13.29
N MET A 25 -2.98 -9.54 12.98
CA MET A 25 -2.20 -10.65 12.43
C MET A 25 -0.77 -10.61 12.95
N LYS A 26 -0.10 -11.74 12.85
CA LYS A 26 1.33 -11.89 13.12
C LYS A 26 2.07 -12.07 11.81
N VAL A 27 3.15 -11.34 11.61
CA VAL A 27 4.09 -11.51 10.50
C VAL A 27 5.24 -12.35 11.00
N HIS A 28 5.52 -13.47 10.36
CA HIS A 28 6.66 -14.33 10.66
C HIS A 28 7.80 -13.96 9.72
N ILE A 29 8.94 -13.56 10.28
CA ILE A 29 10.13 -13.12 9.53
C ILE A 29 11.28 -14.05 9.83
N ARG A 30 11.94 -14.53 8.77
CA ARG A 30 13.15 -15.32 8.82
C ARG A 30 14.13 -14.80 7.79
N ASP A 31 15.37 -14.53 8.22
CA ASP A 31 16.45 -14.01 7.35
C ASP A 31 16.05 -12.77 6.54
N GLY A 32 15.28 -11.86 7.19
CA GLY A 32 14.78 -10.64 6.56
C GLY A 32 13.62 -10.84 5.58
N VAL A 33 13.09 -12.06 5.45
CA VAL A 33 12.00 -12.41 4.53
C VAL A 33 10.74 -12.77 5.31
N ILE A 34 9.58 -12.28 4.86
CA ILE A 34 8.29 -12.71 5.37
C ILE A 34 8.03 -14.14 4.90
N VAL A 35 7.97 -15.07 5.84
CA VAL A 35 7.73 -16.49 5.53
C VAL A 35 6.27 -16.90 5.70
N ASP A 36 5.53 -16.22 6.60
CA ASP A 36 4.13 -16.56 6.85
C ASP A 36 3.36 -15.40 7.52
N PHE A 37 2.02 -15.49 7.47
CA PHE A 37 1.08 -14.67 8.22
C PHE A 37 0.12 -15.57 9.00
N SER A 38 -0.05 -15.32 10.29
CA SER A 38 -1.02 -16.01 11.14
C SER A 38 -1.93 -15.04 11.86
N ALA A 39 -3.06 -15.53 12.38
CA ALA A 39 -3.97 -14.72 13.19
C ALA A 39 -3.29 -14.26 14.49
N LEU A 40 -3.70 -13.11 15.01
CA LEU A 40 -3.37 -12.67 16.36
C LEU A 40 -4.36 -13.32 17.33
N ASP A 41 -3.87 -14.21 18.19
CA ASP A 41 -4.69 -15.07 19.06
C ASP A 41 -5.46 -14.30 20.15
N GLU A 42 -5.02 -13.09 20.48
CA GLU A 42 -5.50 -12.28 21.60
C GLU A 42 -6.52 -11.21 21.20
N GLN A 43 -7.35 -11.46 20.19
CA GLN A 43 -8.44 -10.54 19.84
C GLN A 43 -9.79 -11.07 20.39
N PRO A 44 -10.21 -10.67 21.60
CA PRO A 44 -11.43 -11.17 22.22
C PRO A 44 -12.70 -10.81 21.43
N GLU A 45 -12.67 -9.78 20.61
CA GLU A 45 -13.83 -9.28 19.86
C GLU A 45 -13.96 -9.84 18.43
N LYS A 46 -12.91 -10.47 17.89
CA LYS A 46 -12.93 -11.01 16.52
C LYS A 46 -12.92 -12.52 16.54
N ARG A 47 -14.07 -13.09 16.26
CA ARG A 47 -14.33 -14.54 16.26
C ARG A 47 -13.70 -15.32 15.10
N GLU A 48 -13.03 -14.66 14.16
CA GLU A 48 -12.53 -15.34 12.96
C GLU A 48 -11.02 -15.17 12.79
N PRO A 49 -10.34 -16.25 12.38
CA PRO A 49 -8.95 -16.18 11.94
C PRO A 49 -8.86 -15.25 10.70
N ILE A 50 -7.65 -14.77 10.39
CA ILE A 50 -7.44 -14.01 9.16
C ILE A 50 -8.03 -14.75 7.96
N CYS A 51 -8.79 -14.04 7.15
CA CYS A 51 -9.45 -14.60 5.97
C CYS A 51 -8.43 -14.93 4.86
N VAL A 52 -8.91 -15.52 3.77
CA VAL A 52 -8.07 -15.88 2.61
C VAL A 52 -7.25 -14.69 2.07
N LYS A 53 -7.78 -13.46 2.08
CA LYS A 53 -7.05 -12.26 1.63
C LYS A 53 -5.83 -11.97 2.51
N GLY A 54 -5.98 -12.08 3.83
CA GLY A 54 -4.87 -11.87 4.77
C GLY A 54 -3.81 -12.97 4.66
N ARG A 55 -4.22 -14.22 4.43
CA ARG A 55 -3.31 -15.34 4.22
C ARG A 55 -2.51 -15.20 2.93
N ALA A 56 -3.15 -14.73 1.86
CA ALA A 56 -2.51 -14.50 0.56
C ALA A 56 -1.63 -13.22 0.52
N ALA A 57 -1.56 -12.46 1.60
CA ALA A 57 -0.80 -11.21 1.62
C ALA A 57 0.69 -11.41 1.29
N LYS A 58 1.29 -12.56 1.65
CA LYS A 58 2.68 -12.88 1.30
C LYS A 58 2.87 -13.00 -0.21
N GLU A 59 1.96 -13.71 -0.90
CA GLU A 59 2.01 -13.87 -2.36
C GLU A 59 1.89 -12.52 -3.06
N LEU A 60 0.97 -11.66 -2.59
CA LEU A 60 0.83 -10.31 -3.10
C LEU A 60 2.08 -9.45 -2.84
N PHE A 61 2.73 -9.62 -1.68
CA PHE A 61 3.91 -8.84 -1.31
C PHE A 61 5.12 -9.18 -2.18
N TYR A 62 5.32 -10.47 -2.51
CA TYR A 62 6.44 -10.97 -3.30
C TYR A 62 6.06 -11.33 -4.74
N HIS A 63 4.90 -10.86 -5.22
CA HIS A 63 4.48 -11.16 -6.59
C HIS A 63 5.48 -10.59 -7.61
N GLU A 64 5.82 -11.36 -8.62
CA GLU A 64 6.79 -10.96 -9.65
C GLU A 64 6.36 -9.71 -10.43
N ASP A 65 5.05 -9.56 -10.67
CA ASP A 65 4.48 -8.39 -11.35
C ASP A 65 4.26 -7.19 -10.43
N ARG A 66 4.74 -7.23 -9.18
CA ARG A 66 4.58 -6.11 -8.27
C ARG A 66 5.36 -4.90 -8.73
N LEU A 67 4.68 -3.78 -8.94
CA LEU A 67 5.33 -2.52 -9.29
C LEU A 67 6.18 -2.01 -8.11
N LEU A 68 7.48 -1.84 -8.35
CA LEU A 68 8.45 -1.34 -7.37
C LEU A 68 8.84 0.12 -7.62
N SER A 69 8.55 0.62 -8.83
CA SER A 69 8.81 1.98 -9.26
C SER A 69 7.57 2.58 -9.91
N PRO A 70 7.40 3.91 -9.92
CA PRO A 70 6.38 4.56 -10.73
C PRO A 70 6.58 4.28 -12.21
N LEU A 71 5.48 4.06 -12.93
CA LEU A 71 5.49 3.83 -14.37
C LEU A 71 4.82 4.99 -15.10
N LYS A 72 5.51 5.54 -16.10
CA LYS A 72 4.98 6.55 -17.02
C LYS A 72 4.61 5.91 -18.35
N LYS A 73 3.37 6.13 -18.80
CA LYS A 73 2.92 5.66 -20.11
C LYS A 73 3.54 6.51 -21.22
N LYS A 74 4.12 5.85 -22.23
CA LYS A 74 4.67 6.49 -23.41
C LYS A 74 3.61 6.67 -24.50
N PRO A 75 3.86 7.53 -25.52
CA PRO A 75 2.93 7.72 -26.65
C PRO A 75 2.62 6.43 -27.45
N ASP A 76 3.55 5.51 -27.51
CA ASP A 76 3.38 4.19 -28.16
C ASP A 76 2.54 3.21 -27.33
N GLY A 77 2.06 3.62 -26.14
CA GLY A 77 1.27 2.79 -25.22
C GLY A 77 2.10 1.93 -24.29
N SER A 78 3.41 1.80 -24.48
CA SER A 78 4.30 1.10 -23.54
C SER A 78 4.55 1.91 -22.27
N PHE A 79 5.14 1.27 -21.25
CA PHE A 79 5.48 1.92 -20.00
C PHE A 79 7.00 2.02 -19.82
N MET A 80 7.43 3.06 -19.11
CA MET A 80 8.81 3.23 -18.67
C MET A 80 8.86 3.54 -17.18
N GLU A 81 9.86 3.07 -16.50
CA GLU A 81 10.12 3.44 -15.10
C GLU A 81 10.62 4.89 -15.02
N ILE A 82 10.14 5.61 -14.00
CA ILE A 82 10.60 6.95 -13.66
C ILE A 82 10.89 7.03 -12.17
N SER A 83 11.63 8.05 -11.74
CA SER A 83 11.86 8.28 -10.32
C SER A 83 10.58 8.76 -9.61
N ARG A 84 10.53 8.61 -8.29
CA ARG A 84 9.41 9.13 -7.48
C ARG A 84 9.34 10.65 -7.55
N GLU A 85 10.48 11.31 -7.51
CA GLU A 85 10.61 12.77 -7.63
C GLU A 85 10.03 13.23 -8.95
N GLN A 86 10.44 12.63 -10.07
CA GLN A 86 9.88 12.94 -11.38
C GLN A 86 8.38 12.71 -11.44
N ALA A 87 7.88 11.61 -10.86
CA ALA A 87 6.44 11.33 -10.84
C ALA A 87 5.66 12.40 -10.06
N PHE A 88 6.16 12.83 -8.90
CA PHE A 88 5.53 13.88 -8.10
C PHE A 88 5.54 15.24 -8.82
N ASP A 89 6.66 15.62 -9.42
CA ASP A 89 6.78 16.89 -10.13
C ASP A 89 5.82 16.96 -11.32
N GLU A 90 5.78 15.93 -12.16
CA GLU A 90 4.87 15.86 -13.31
C GLU A 90 3.39 15.84 -12.91
N ILE A 91 3.04 15.13 -11.83
CA ILE A 91 1.66 15.10 -11.31
C ILE A 91 1.28 16.47 -10.75
N ALA A 92 2.15 17.10 -9.97
CA ALA A 92 1.91 18.41 -9.39
C ALA A 92 1.73 19.48 -10.49
N GLU A 93 2.61 19.49 -11.49
CA GLU A 93 2.51 20.38 -12.64
C GLU A 93 1.17 20.20 -13.38
N LYS A 94 0.77 18.95 -13.64
CA LYS A 94 -0.49 18.65 -14.31
C LYS A 94 -1.71 19.09 -13.50
N ILE A 95 -1.70 18.89 -12.17
CA ILE A 95 -2.75 19.33 -11.26
C ILE A 95 -2.87 20.87 -11.27
N LEU A 96 -1.73 21.57 -11.17
CA LEU A 96 -1.71 23.03 -11.19
C LEU A 96 -2.22 23.59 -12.51
N HIS A 97 -1.80 23.02 -13.63
CA HIS A 97 -2.28 23.40 -14.96
C HIS A 97 -3.81 23.23 -15.09
N ILE A 98 -4.35 22.07 -14.75
CA ILE A 98 -5.79 21.80 -14.79
C ILE A 98 -6.56 22.78 -13.88
N ARG A 99 -6.05 23.04 -12.69
CA ARG A 99 -6.66 23.99 -11.76
C ARG A 99 -6.67 25.42 -12.29
N GLN A 100 -5.61 25.84 -12.96
CA GLN A 100 -5.51 27.18 -13.56
C GLN A 100 -6.43 27.33 -14.77
N GLU A 101 -6.53 26.30 -15.62
CA GLU A 101 -7.30 26.36 -16.86
C GLU A 101 -8.81 26.16 -16.63
N TYR A 102 -9.20 25.23 -15.75
CA TYR A 102 -10.60 24.81 -15.56
C TYR A 102 -11.16 25.10 -14.15
N GLY A 103 -10.35 25.66 -13.24
CA GLY A 103 -10.74 25.96 -11.86
C GLY A 103 -10.60 24.78 -10.92
N ALA A 104 -10.71 25.03 -9.60
CA ALA A 104 -10.50 24.04 -8.56
C ALA A 104 -11.52 22.86 -8.56
N ARG A 105 -12.72 23.09 -9.11
CA ARG A 105 -13.80 22.06 -9.17
C ARG A 105 -13.66 21.11 -10.36
N SER A 106 -12.64 21.26 -11.20
CA SER A 106 -12.41 20.39 -12.36
C SER A 106 -11.81 19.02 -12.00
N MET A 107 -11.39 18.85 -10.75
CA MET A 107 -10.79 17.62 -10.27
C MET A 107 -11.72 16.88 -9.31
N GLY A 108 -11.90 15.59 -9.56
CA GLY A 108 -12.62 14.69 -8.68
C GLY A 108 -11.68 13.62 -8.11
N VAL A 109 -11.93 13.21 -6.87
CA VAL A 109 -11.20 12.11 -6.23
C VAL A 109 -12.16 10.93 -6.06
N TRP A 110 -11.76 9.79 -6.62
CA TRP A 110 -12.42 8.52 -6.37
C TRP A 110 -11.52 7.68 -5.45
N LYS A 111 -11.99 7.36 -4.25
CA LYS A 111 -11.24 6.58 -3.29
C LYS A 111 -11.99 5.31 -2.90
N GLY A 112 -11.24 4.24 -2.61
CA GLY A 112 -11.80 3.03 -2.04
C GLY A 112 -12.06 3.18 -0.53
N GLU A 113 -12.91 2.32 0.03
CA GLU A 113 -13.32 2.32 1.44
C GLU A 113 -12.13 2.31 2.43
N ALA A 114 -11.08 1.56 2.13
CA ALA A 114 -9.92 1.43 3.02
C ALA A 114 -9.16 2.74 3.28
N ILE A 115 -9.28 3.75 2.41
CA ILE A 115 -8.62 5.05 2.56
C ILE A 115 -9.45 5.99 3.46
N GLY A 116 -10.78 5.83 3.51
CA GLY A 116 -11.68 6.69 4.28
C GLY A 116 -11.42 6.68 5.79
N TYR A 117 -10.98 5.56 6.34
CA TYR A 117 -10.75 5.39 7.78
C TYR A 117 -9.46 6.05 8.33
N PHE A 118 -8.63 6.63 7.48
CA PHE A 118 -7.35 7.22 7.89
C PHE A 118 -7.34 8.75 7.93
N GLN A 119 -8.43 9.41 7.53
CA GLN A 119 -8.48 10.85 7.33
C GLN A 119 -9.44 11.60 8.25
N GLU A 120 -10.05 10.92 9.24
CA GLU A 120 -11.04 11.55 10.12
C GLU A 120 -10.47 12.02 11.46
N GLU A 121 -9.15 12.11 11.62
CA GLU A 121 -8.50 12.52 12.87
C GLU A 121 -7.64 13.80 12.74
N ASP A 122 -8.00 14.75 11.85
CA ASP A 122 -7.40 16.08 11.84
C ASP A 122 -8.48 17.17 12.02
#